data_bf5e069214ae7623cd663b5a67d39aa3
#
_entry.id   bf5e069214ae7623cd663b5a67d39aa3
#
_cell.length_a   1.000
_cell.length_b   1.000
_cell.length_c   1.000
_cell.angle_alpha   90.00
_cell.angle_beta   90.00
_cell.angle_gamma   90.00
#
_symmetry.space_group_name_H-M   'P 1'
#
loop_
_entity.id
_entity.type
_entity.pdbx_description
1 polymer ?
#
loop_
_entity_poly.entity_id
_entity_poly.type
_entity_poly.pdbx_seq_one_letter_code
_entity_poly.pdbx_strand_id
1 'polypeptide(L)'
;MRRMSKLRWEITNARKTREDRVPQQNRVYRTGRAAGVRITPDSAVTLPAVWACLRYLSQTVAMLPWRVMATTAKGEEEQPRNPHWYKIHTRPSDETSSFQFRETMLHWALRWGNGYAEIERDSIGRALALHLIHPSRVQVFRNIDTQDLFYEVANNYGGVARLDYKDVFHVRGFGESPVGVNVLAYAADSIGWAKAAQLFGASFFANGATLSGLVKVKKRLSKDA
;
A
#
# COMPACT_ATOMS: atom_id res chain seq x y z
N MET A 1 1.99 32.65 -10.18
CA MET A 1 3.08 32.13 -9.30
C MET A 1 2.43 31.22 -8.27
N ARG A 2 2.42 29.91 -8.49
CA ARG A 2 1.84 28.91 -7.58
C ARG A 2 2.78 28.79 -6.36
N ARG A 3 2.27 29.11 -5.18
CA ARG A 3 2.94 28.80 -3.92
C ARG A 3 2.99 27.26 -3.79
N MET A 4 4.14 26.69 -4.10
CA MET A 4 4.46 25.32 -3.65
C MET A 4 4.39 25.35 -2.14
N SER A 5 3.60 24.44 -1.56
CA SER A 5 3.60 24.18 -0.13
C SER A 5 5.05 23.98 0.29
N LYS A 6 5.54 24.87 1.13
CA LYS A 6 6.87 24.74 1.71
C LYS A 6 6.79 23.59 2.72
N LEU A 7 6.96 22.36 2.24
CA LEU A 7 7.46 21.28 3.07
C LEU A 7 8.73 21.83 3.72
N ARG A 8 8.66 22.11 5.01
CA ARG A 8 9.79 22.57 5.81
C ARG A 8 10.69 21.36 6.03
N TRP A 9 11.51 21.09 5.04
CA TRP A 9 12.57 20.08 5.12
C TRP A 9 13.67 20.65 6.03
N GLU A 10 13.49 20.54 7.33
CA GLU A 10 14.62 20.65 8.23
C GLU A 10 15.47 19.40 8.02
N ILE A 11 16.58 19.60 7.32
CA ILE A 11 17.69 18.64 7.29
C ILE A 11 18.25 18.61 8.70
N THR A 12 17.60 17.89 9.58
CA THR A 12 18.14 17.58 10.89
C THR A 12 19.29 16.62 10.66
N ASN A 13 20.48 17.02 11.07
CA ASN A 13 21.73 16.27 10.97
C ASN A 13 21.49 14.79 11.32
N ALA A 14 21.45 13.93 10.32
CA ALA A 14 21.16 12.50 10.43
C ALA A 14 22.25 11.69 11.15
N ARG A 15 23.18 12.33 11.87
CA ARG A 15 24.29 11.66 12.55
C ARG A 15 24.01 11.25 14.00
N LYS A 16 22.84 11.58 14.57
CA LYS A 16 22.60 11.38 16.01
C LYS A 16 21.51 10.37 16.36
N THR A 17 21.10 9.44 15.50
CA THR A 17 19.92 8.63 15.81
C THR A 17 19.89 7.23 15.17
N ARG A 18 21.03 6.58 14.97
CA ARG A 18 21.00 5.15 14.57
C ARG A 18 20.73 4.21 15.75
N GLU A 19 20.98 4.66 16.96
CA GLU A 19 20.86 3.85 18.19
C GLU A 19 19.50 3.96 18.88
N ASP A 20 18.74 5.06 18.64
CA ASP A 20 17.52 5.35 19.43
C ASP A 20 16.21 4.94 18.69
N ARG A 21 16.28 4.09 17.67
CA ARG A 21 15.11 3.75 16.87
C ARG A 21 15.02 2.26 16.57
N VAL A 22 13.83 1.70 16.75
CA VAL A 22 13.50 0.34 16.33
C VAL A 22 12.68 0.42 15.05
N PRO A 23 13.18 -0.12 13.92
CA PRO A 23 12.39 -0.17 12.71
C PRO A 23 11.18 -1.09 12.93
N GLN A 24 10.00 -0.56 12.68
CA GLN A 24 8.78 -1.35 12.62
C GLN A 24 8.69 -1.91 11.19
N GLN A 25 9.38 -3.01 10.97
CA GLN A 25 9.42 -3.61 9.66
C GLN A 25 8.11 -4.35 9.37
N ASN A 26 7.56 -4.11 8.17
CA ASN A 26 6.75 -5.09 7.49
C ASN A 26 7.62 -6.33 7.23
N ARG A 27 7.62 -7.29 8.15
CA ARG A 27 8.42 -8.53 8.06
C ARG A 27 8.08 -9.41 6.86
N VAL A 28 7.19 -8.98 6.00
CA VAL A 28 6.67 -9.85 4.95
C VAL A 28 6.73 -9.21 3.57
N TYR A 29 7.91 -8.78 3.14
CA TYR A 29 8.22 -8.92 1.73
C TYR A 29 8.75 -10.35 1.50
N ARG A 30 7.91 -11.35 1.77
CA ARG A 30 8.16 -12.67 1.18
C ARG A 30 8.00 -12.48 -0.32
N THR A 31 9.11 -12.32 -0.98
CA THR A 31 9.15 -12.49 -2.42
C THR A 31 9.02 -13.99 -2.67
N GLY A 32 7.78 -14.46 -2.80
CA GLY A 32 7.51 -15.82 -3.22
C GLY A 32 8.25 -16.06 -4.54
N ARG A 33 9.00 -17.12 -4.62
CA ARG A 33 9.66 -17.59 -5.83
C ARG A 33 9.04 -18.90 -6.33
N ALA A 34 7.74 -19.07 -6.09
CA ALA A 34 7.05 -20.22 -6.65
C ALA A 34 7.20 -20.22 -8.17
N ALA A 35 7.57 -21.36 -8.72
CA ALA A 35 7.83 -21.55 -10.14
C ALA A 35 8.88 -20.58 -10.75
N GLY A 36 9.87 -20.11 -9.94
CA GLY A 36 10.95 -19.25 -10.42
C GLY A 36 10.56 -17.77 -10.66
N VAL A 37 9.31 -17.40 -10.45
CA VAL A 37 8.82 -16.03 -10.67
C VAL A 37 8.83 -15.25 -9.36
N ARG A 38 9.52 -14.11 -9.35
CA ARG A 38 9.51 -13.18 -8.21
C ARG A 38 8.24 -12.35 -8.22
N ILE A 39 7.48 -12.42 -7.13
CA ILE A 39 6.27 -11.63 -6.93
C ILE A 39 6.54 -10.45 -6.00
N THR A 40 6.25 -9.26 -6.49
CA THR A 40 6.27 -8.00 -5.73
C THR A 40 4.86 -7.40 -5.74
N PRO A 41 4.54 -6.43 -4.88
CA PRO A 41 3.26 -5.72 -4.95
C PRO A 41 2.96 -5.17 -6.35
N ASP A 42 3.97 -4.71 -7.08
CA ASP A 42 3.83 -4.18 -8.42
C ASP A 42 3.63 -5.27 -9.48
N SER A 43 4.38 -6.37 -9.38
CA SER A 43 4.24 -7.48 -10.33
C SER A 43 2.96 -8.30 -10.12
N ALA A 44 2.43 -8.36 -8.92
CA ALA A 44 1.19 -9.08 -8.60
C ALA A 44 -0.02 -8.51 -9.35
N VAL A 45 -0.13 -7.17 -9.45
CA VAL A 45 -1.26 -6.50 -10.11
C VAL A 45 -1.27 -6.63 -11.62
N THR A 46 -0.23 -7.20 -12.22
CA THR A 46 -0.24 -7.52 -13.66
C THR A 46 -1.13 -8.74 -13.98
N LEU A 47 -1.56 -9.51 -12.97
CA LEU A 47 -2.59 -10.53 -13.13
C LEU A 47 -3.97 -9.86 -13.05
N PRO A 48 -4.81 -10.00 -14.09
CA PRO A 48 -6.13 -9.37 -14.14
C PRO A 48 -7.03 -9.70 -12.94
N ALA A 49 -6.98 -10.93 -12.44
CA ALA A 49 -7.75 -11.36 -11.28
C ALA A 49 -7.34 -10.59 -10.00
N VAL A 50 -6.03 -10.42 -9.76
CA VAL A 50 -5.52 -9.66 -8.61
C VAL A 50 -5.92 -8.18 -8.72
N TRP A 51 -5.77 -7.60 -9.91
CA TRP A 51 -6.19 -6.23 -10.19
C TRP A 51 -7.69 -6.04 -9.95
N ALA A 52 -8.53 -6.95 -10.46
CA ALA A 52 -9.98 -6.89 -10.28
C ALA A 52 -10.39 -6.95 -8.81
N CYS A 53 -9.80 -7.85 -8.01
CA CYS A 53 -10.07 -7.96 -6.58
C CYS A 53 -9.68 -6.69 -5.83
N LEU A 54 -8.47 -6.18 -6.04
CA LEU A 54 -8.00 -4.96 -5.38
C LEU A 54 -8.87 -3.76 -5.73
N ARG A 55 -9.19 -3.60 -7.02
CA ARG A 55 -10.05 -2.54 -7.50
C ARG A 55 -11.45 -2.63 -6.87
N TYR A 56 -12.07 -3.81 -6.91
CA TYR A 56 -13.40 -4.01 -6.37
C TYR A 56 -13.47 -3.67 -4.87
N LEU A 57 -12.55 -4.20 -4.07
CA LEU A 57 -12.51 -3.96 -2.63
C LEU A 57 -12.26 -2.47 -2.31
N SER A 58 -11.26 -1.85 -2.94
CA SER A 58 -10.93 -0.45 -2.66
C SER A 58 -12.04 0.50 -3.08
N GLN A 59 -12.67 0.28 -4.23
CA GLN A 59 -13.79 1.12 -4.71
C GLN A 59 -15.05 0.92 -3.87
N THR A 60 -15.40 -0.31 -3.52
CA THR A 60 -16.58 -0.59 -2.69
C THR A 60 -16.51 0.12 -1.34
N VAL A 61 -15.36 0.04 -0.65
CA VAL A 61 -15.19 0.72 0.63
C VAL A 61 -15.06 2.24 0.45
N ALA A 62 -14.44 2.71 -0.64
CA ALA A 62 -14.31 4.14 -0.93
C ALA A 62 -15.65 4.83 -1.20
N MET A 63 -16.67 4.10 -1.65
CA MET A 63 -18.04 4.63 -1.80
C MET A 63 -18.72 4.91 -0.45
N LEU A 64 -18.30 4.23 0.62
CA LEU A 64 -18.88 4.45 1.93
C LEU A 64 -18.47 5.84 2.46
N PRO A 65 -19.39 6.61 3.04
CA PRO A 65 -19.08 7.91 3.59
C PRO A 65 -18.25 7.76 4.88
N TRP A 66 -17.06 8.33 4.92
CA TRP A 66 -16.30 8.45 6.15
C TRP A 66 -16.78 9.66 6.93
N ARG A 67 -17.06 9.45 8.22
CA ARG A 67 -17.67 10.46 9.09
C ARG A 67 -16.79 10.70 10.30
N VAL A 68 -16.80 11.93 10.79
CA VAL A 68 -16.17 12.26 12.07
C VAL A 68 -17.22 12.08 13.15
N MET A 69 -16.96 11.19 14.08
CA MET A 69 -17.85 10.87 15.20
C MET A 69 -17.24 11.38 16.51
N ALA A 70 -18.07 11.80 17.44
CA ALA A 70 -17.68 12.07 18.82
C ALA A 70 -18.46 11.15 19.75
N THR A 71 -17.76 10.57 20.72
CA THR A 71 -18.40 9.79 21.78
C THR A 71 -18.95 10.74 22.83
N THR A 72 -20.27 10.77 22.98
CA THR A 72 -21.00 11.57 23.96
C THR A 72 -21.60 10.66 25.03
N ALA A 73 -22.13 11.24 26.10
CA ALA A 73 -22.87 10.48 27.13
C ALA A 73 -24.12 9.75 26.59
N LYS A 74 -24.61 10.15 25.40
CA LYS A 74 -25.76 9.55 24.72
C LYS A 74 -25.39 8.54 23.64
N GLY A 75 -24.07 8.32 23.38
CA GLY A 75 -23.56 7.45 22.36
C GLY A 75 -22.68 8.20 21.34
N GLU A 76 -22.50 7.60 20.16
CA GLU A 76 -21.73 8.20 19.08
C GLU A 76 -22.59 9.15 18.25
N GLU A 77 -22.15 10.40 18.12
CA GLU A 77 -22.83 11.44 17.35
C GLU A 77 -21.94 11.95 16.23
N GLU A 78 -22.49 12.10 15.03
CA GLU A 78 -21.78 12.68 13.88
C GLU A 78 -21.49 14.16 14.14
N GLN A 79 -20.28 14.59 13.81
CA GLN A 79 -19.77 15.96 14.00
C GLN A 79 -19.56 16.69 12.66
N PRO A 80 -20.63 17.04 11.92
CA PRO A 80 -20.50 17.67 10.61
C PRO A 80 -19.90 19.10 10.66
N ARG A 81 -19.92 19.73 11.84
CA ARG A 81 -19.29 21.05 12.07
C ARG A 81 -17.81 20.95 12.45
N ASN A 82 -17.27 19.73 12.63
CA ASN A 82 -15.86 19.54 12.91
C ASN A 82 -15.03 19.97 11.69
N PRO A 83 -13.96 20.76 11.87
CA PRO A 83 -13.10 21.21 10.76
C PRO A 83 -12.51 20.05 9.93
N HIS A 84 -12.28 18.89 10.55
CA HIS A 84 -11.78 17.70 9.88
C HIS A 84 -12.83 16.98 9.03
N TRP A 85 -14.12 17.20 9.32
CA TRP A 85 -15.21 16.55 8.60
C TRP A 85 -15.15 16.85 7.10
N TYR A 86 -15.01 18.13 6.74
CA TYR A 86 -14.93 18.55 5.33
C TYR A 86 -13.74 17.90 4.59
N LYS A 87 -12.59 17.79 5.27
CA LYS A 87 -11.37 17.20 4.69
C LYS A 87 -11.51 15.71 4.42
N ILE A 88 -12.13 14.96 5.31
CA ILE A 88 -12.32 13.52 5.16
C ILE A 88 -13.50 13.21 4.24
N HIS A 89 -14.60 13.95 4.39
CA HIS A 89 -15.86 13.66 3.72
C HIS A 89 -15.90 14.19 2.30
N THR A 90 -15.41 15.42 2.05
CA THR A 90 -15.63 16.12 0.79
C THR A 90 -14.36 16.29 -0.02
N ARG A 91 -13.34 16.95 0.52
CA ARG A 91 -12.14 17.33 -0.24
C ARG A 91 -10.88 17.31 0.64
N PRO A 92 -10.12 16.22 0.63
CA PRO A 92 -8.88 16.09 1.41
C PRO A 92 -7.82 17.11 1.01
N SER A 93 -7.65 17.37 -0.28
CA SER A 93 -6.70 18.35 -0.82
C SER A 93 -7.26 18.99 -2.08
N ASP A 94 -6.57 19.99 -2.62
CA ASP A 94 -6.98 20.64 -3.87
C ASP A 94 -6.85 19.74 -5.10
N GLU A 95 -6.01 18.72 -5.02
CA GLU A 95 -5.70 17.80 -6.11
C GLU A 95 -6.54 16.51 -6.08
N THR A 96 -7.15 16.18 -4.92
CA THR A 96 -7.74 14.85 -4.72
C THR A 96 -9.16 14.96 -4.16
N SER A 97 -10.11 14.29 -4.80
CA SER A 97 -11.47 14.13 -4.26
C SER A 97 -11.47 13.13 -3.09
N SER A 98 -12.50 13.18 -2.23
CA SER A 98 -12.59 12.26 -1.10
C SER A 98 -12.72 10.81 -1.54
N PHE A 99 -13.39 10.53 -2.66
CA PHE A 99 -13.47 9.17 -3.22
C PHE A 99 -12.10 8.66 -3.66
N GLN A 100 -11.36 9.44 -4.45
CA GLN A 100 -10.02 9.07 -4.92
C GLN A 100 -9.04 8.90 -3.77
N PHE A 101 -9.12 9.76 -2.76
CA PHE A 101 -8.30 9.64 -1.55
C PHE A 101 -8.55 8.31 -0.83
N ARG A 102 -9.82 7.98 -0.56
CA ARG A 102 -10.21 6.75 0.11
C ARG A 102 -9.84 5.51 -0.71
N GLU A 103 -10.12 5.54 -2.03
CA GLU A 103 -9.75 4.47 -2.95
C GLU A 103 -8.25 4.21 -2.93
N THR A 104 -7.44 5.25 -3.06
CA THR A 104 -5.97 5.15 -3.07
C THR A 104 -5.43 4.64 -1.73
N MET A 105 -5.91 5.18 -0.61
CA MET A 105 -5.49 4.75 0.73
C MET A 105 -5.79 3.26 0.96
N LEU A 106 -6.98 2.80 0.58
CA LEU A 106 -7.40 1.40 0.71
C LEU A 106 -6.65 0.50 -0.26
N HIS A 107 -6.47 0.93 -1.51
CA HIS A 107 -5.67 0.21 -2.49
C HIS A 107 -4.23 -0.02 -1.99
N TRP A 108 -3.63 1.01 -1.40
CA TRP A 108 -2.30 0.88 -0.81
C TRP A 108 -2.29 0.00 0.44
N ALA A 109 -3.29 0.12 1.31
CA ALA A 109 -3.42 -0.74 2.48
C ALA A 109 -3.54 -2.22 2.10
N LEU A 110 -4.29 -2.55 1.07
CA LEU A 110 -4.43 -3.92 0.57
C LEU A 110 -3.16 -4.41 -0.13
N ARG A 111 -2.54 -3.56 -0.95
CA ARG A 111 -1.41 -3.93 -1.80
C ARG A 111 -0.07 -3.91 -1.08
N TRP A 112 0.14 -2.90 -0.22
CA TRP A 112 1.40 -2.66 0.50
C TRP A 112 1.29 -2.91 2.00
N GLY A 113 0.09 -3.19 2.49
CA GLY A 113 -0.20 -3.36 3.90
C GLY A 113 -0.52 -2.06 4.63
N ASN A 114 -0.24 -0.89 4.05
CA ASN A 114 -0.42 0.40 4.69
C ASN A 114 -0.73 1.48 3.66
N GLY A 115 -1.56 2.44 4.03
CA GLY A 115 -1.78 3.68 3.31
C GLY A 115 -1.38 4.86 4.17
N TYR A 116 -0.70 5.85 3.60
CA TYR A 116 -0.19 7.01 4.32
C TYR A 116 -0.60 8.31 3.64
N ALA A 117 -0.94 9.30 4.45
CA ALA A 117 -1.08 10.67 4.00
C ALA A 117 -0.51 11.62 5.06
N GLU A 118 0.21 12.64 4.62
CA GLU A 118 0.67 13.75 5.46
C GLU A 118 -0.48 14.68 5.76
N ILE A 119 -0.60 15.12 7.01
CA ILE A 119 -1.56 16.11 7.46
C ILE A 119 -0.87 17.47 7.43
N GLU A 120 -1.14 18.26 6.40
CA GLU A 120 -0.71 19.66 6.37
C GLU A 120 -1.50 20.47 7.37
N ARG A 121 -0.81 21.24 8.22
CA ARG A 121 -1.42 22.08 9.27
C ARG A 121 -1.12 23.55 9.08
N ASP A 122 -2.03 24.38 9.58
CA ASP A 122 -1.79 25.82 9.71
C ASP A 122 -0.93 26.14 10.95
N SER A 123 -0.63 27.43 11.14
CA SER A 123 0.17 27.92 12.28
C SER A 123 -0.48 27.68 13.65
N ILE A 124 -1.78 27.41 13.70
CA ILE A 124 -2.55 27.11 14.92
C ILE A 124 -2.92 25.62 15.03
N GLY A 125 -2.33 24.77 14.20
CA GLY A 125 -2.45 23.32 14.30
C GLY A 125 -3.67 22.69 13.63
N ARG A 126 -4.49 23.48 12.89
CA ARG A 126 -5.66 22.93 12.17
C ARG A 126 -5.23 22.24 10.88
N ALA A 127 -5.83 21.10 10.57
CA ALA A 127 -5.58 20.40 9.32
C ALA A 127 -6.10 21.21 8.12
N LEU A 128 -5.20 21.55 7.21
CA LEU A 128 -5.47 22.24 5.95
C LEU A 128 -5.73 21.27 4.81
N ALA A 129 -4.89 20.25 4.69
CA ALA A 129 -4.97 19.26 3.61
C ALA A 129 -4.40 17.90 4.04
N LEU A 130 -4.76 16.85 3.28
CA LEU A 130 -4.21 15.51 3.39
C LEU A 130 -3.50 15.17 2.07
N HIS A 131 -2.18 14.99 2.13
CA HIS A 131 -1.35 14.68 0.97
C HIS A 131 -0.94 13.22 0.97
N LEU A 132 -1.33 12.49 -0.06
CA LEU A 132 -1.02 11.07 -0.20
C LEU A 132 0.49 10.83 -0.30
N ILE A 133 1.00 9.88 0.49
CA ILE A 133 2.41 9.46 0.46
C ILE A 133 2.46 7.99 0.06
N HIS A 134 3.16 7.68 -1.04
CA HIS A 134 3.29 6.30 -1.50
C HIS A 134 4.02 5.43 -0.47
N PRO A 135 3.48 4.23 -0.11
CA PRO A 135 4.04 3.40 0.97
C PRO A 135 5.50 2.97 0.78
N SER A 136 5.97 2.85 -0.47
CA SER A 136 7.38 2.54 -0.73
C SER A 136 8.36 3.60 -0.26
N ARG A 137 7.89 4.82 0.02
CA ARG A 137 8.69 5.94 0.47
C ARG A 137 8.69 6.11 1.98
N VAL A 138 7.86 5.34 2.69
CA VAL A 138 7.63 5.51 4.13
C VAL A 138 8.27 4.36 4.88
N GLN A 139 9.07 4.69 5.89
CA GLN A 139 9.56 3.75 6.89
C GLN A 139 9.03 4.16 8.25
N VAL A 140 8.51 3.20 9.00
CA VAL A 140 7.92 3.43 10.32
C VAL A 140 8.91 3.00 11.39
N PHE A 141 9.12 3.86 12.36
CA PHE A 141 10.01 3.62 13.48
C PHE A 141 9.29 3.88 14.80
N ARG A 142 9.79 3.26 15.86
CA ARG A 142 9.41 3.58 17.23
C ARG A 142 10.63 4.19 17.95
N ASN A 143 10.42 5.30 18.60
CA ASN A 143 11.43 5.88 19.49
C ASN A 143 11.58 4.95 20.71
N ILE A 144 12.82 4.68 21.12
CA ILE A 144 13.11 3.78 22.25
C ILE A 144 12.72 4.45 23.57
N ASP A 145 12.97 5.74 23.71
CA ASP A 145 12.76 6.48 24.96
C ASP A 145 11.27 6.81 25.18
N THR A 146 10.64 7.42 24.19
CA THR A 146 9.23 7.88 24.30
C THR A 146 8.22 6.84 23.90
N GLN A 147 8.65 5.73 23.23
CA GLN A 147 7.79 4.71 22.67
C GLN A 147 6.81 5.22 21.58
N ASP A 148 6.94 6.48 21.17
CA ASP A 148 6.12 7.05 20.11
C ASP A 148 6.52 6.54 18.72
N LEU A 149 5.54 6.43 17.85
CA LEU A 149 5.79 6.15 16.43
C LEU A 149 6.19 7.43 15.70
N PHE A 150 7.11 7.30 14.77
CA PHE A 150 7.43 8.33 13.80
C PHE A 150 7.70 7.72 12.43
N TYR A 151 7.60 8.53 11.41
CA TYR A 151 7.68 8.12 10.01
C TYR A 151 8.85 8.83 9.34
N GLU A 152 9.68 8.08 8.65
CA GLU A 152 10.68 8.63 7.74
C GLU A 152 10.19 8.50 6.31
N VAL A 153 10.11 9.63 5.62
CA VAL A 153 9.60 9.72 4.26
C VAL A 153 10.73 10.14 3.33
N ALA A 154 11.10 9.24 2.41
CA ALA A 154 12.08 9.56 1.38
C ALA A 154 11.51 10.53 0.35
N ASN A 155 12.24 11.60 0.01
CA ASN A 155 11.90 12.49 -1.09
C ASN A 155 12.54 12.00 -2.41
N ASN A 156 12.10 12.59 -3.52
CA ASN A 156 12.62 12.23 -4.86
C ASN A 156 14.04 12.76 -5.12
N TYR A 157 14.58 13.58 -4.21
CA TYR A 157 15.88 14.26 -4.33
C TYR A 157 16.94 13.70 -3.38
N GLY A 158 16.68 12.51 -2.79
CA GLY A 158 17.62 11.82 -1.89
C GLY A 158 17.58 12.28 -0.43
N GLY A 159 16.68 13.19 -0.07
CA GLY A 159 16.46 13.60 1.32
C GLY A 159 15.44 12.70 2.02
N VAL A 160 15.46 12.73 3.37
CA VAL A 160 14.49 12.05 4.22
C VAL A 160 13.87 13.09 5.16
N ALA A 161 12.54 13.14 5.18
CA ALA A 161 11.80 13.92 6.16
C ALA A 161 11.34 13.02 7.30
N ARG A 162 11.41 13.51 8.52
CA ARG A 162 10.81 12.87 9.68
C ARG A 162 9.49 13.55 10.01
N LEU A 163 8.44 12.74 10.10
CA LEU A 163 7.09 13.16 10.47
C LEU A 163 6.71 12.48 11.79
N ASP A 164 6.08 13.23 12.68
CA ASP A 164 5.53 12.68 13.92
C ASP A 164 4.23 11.92 13.62
N TYR A 165 3.85 11.00 14.51
CA TYR A 165 2.63 10.21 14.35
C TYR A 165 1.35 11.09 14.25
N LYS A 166 1.37 12.28 14.83
CA LYS A 166 0.25 13.26 14.79
C LYS A 166 0.07 13.90 13.42
N ASP A 167 1.12 13.90 12.61
CA ASP A 167 1.13 14.55 11.29
C ASP A 167 0.98 13.56 10.14
N VAL A 168 0.73 12.29 10.46
CA VAL A 168 0.49 11.25 9.46
C VAL A 168 -0.87 10.60 9.67
N PHE A 169 -1.71 10.67 8.65
CA PHE A 169 -2.93 9.87 8.58
C PHE A 169 -2.55 8.48 8.05
N HIS A 170 -2.53 7.48 8.95
CA HIS A 170 -2.10 6.13 8.63
C HIS A 170 -3.28 5.17 8.65
N VAL A 171 -3.62 4.61 7.49
CA VAL A 171 -4.56 3.49 7.34
C VAL A 171 -3.76 2.21 7.31
N ARG A 172 -3.84 1.48 8.41
CA ARG A 172 -3.19 0.19 8.57
C ARG A 172 -4.05 -0.90 7.95
N GLY A 173 -3.45 -1.77 7.16
CA GLY A 173 -4.07 -2.99 6.68
C GLY A 173 -4.15 -4.06 7.77
N PHE A 174 -4.34 -5.31 7.36
CA PHE A 174 -4.45 -6.46 8.28
C PHE A 174 -3.15 -6.65 9.09
N GLY A 175 -3.26 -7.08 10.34
CA GLY A 175 -2.12 -7.44 11.19
C GLY A 175 -2.16 -6.83 12.59
N GLU A 176 -1.32 -7.35 13.49
CA GLU A 176 -1.27 -6.99 14.92
C GLU A 176 -0.19 -5.92 15.22
N SER A 177 0.75 -5.71 14.31
CA SER A 177 1.83 -4.73 14.45
C SER A 177 1.31 -3.30 14.20
N PRO A 178 2.00 -2.26 14.66
CA PRO A 178 1.73 -0.88 14.23
C PRO A 178 1.79 -0.70 12.71
N VAL A 179 2.43 -1.62 12.00
CA VAL A 179 2.51 -1.66 10.53
C VAL A 179 1.70 -2.85 10.02
N GLY A 180 0.78 -2.60 9.10
CA GLY A 180 -0.07 -3.62 8.50
C GLY A 180 0.71 -4.55 7.57
N VAL A 181 0.16 -5.72 7.34
CA VAL A 181 0.77 -6.79 6.54
C VAL A 181 0.32 -6.69 5.09
N ASN A 182 1.25 -6.92 4.18
CA ASN A 182 0.95 -7.01 2.75
C ASN A 182 0.23 -8.35 2.44
N VAL A 183 -1.05 -8.26 2.10
CA VAL A 183 -1.88 -9.43 1.78
C VAL A 183 -1.35 -10.20 0.56
N LEU A 184 -0.81 -9.48 -0.44
CA LEU A 184 -0.25 -10.10 -1.65
C LEU A 184 1.00 -10.94 -1.35
N ALA A 185 1.73 -10.62 -0.29
CA ALA A 185 2.88 -11.41 0.13
C ALA A 185 2.48 -12.79 0.66
N TYR A 186 1.31 -12.92 1.28
CA TYR A 186 0.78 -14.22 1.68
C TYR A 186 0.31 -15.05 0.50
N ALA A 187 -0.23 -14.41 -0.52
CA ALA A 187 -0.68 -15.06 -1.75
C ALA A 187 0.43 -15.20 -2.81
N ALA A 188 1.68 -14.83 -2.48
CA ALA A 188 2.76 -14.72 -3.46
C ALA A 188 3.03 -16.01 -4.22
N ASP A 189 2.95 -17.18 -3.57
CA ASP A 189 3.18 -18.46 -4.22
C ASP A 189 2.07 -18.79 -5.22
N SER A 190 0.80 -18.62 -4.86
CA SER A 190 -0.34 -18.84 -5.76
C SER A 190 -0.32 -17.86 -6.95
N ILE A 191 -0.01 -16.59 -6.70
CA ILE A 191 0.16 -15.56 -7.73
C ILE A 191 1.34 -15.92 -8.64
N GLY A 192 2.44 -16.42 -8.07
CA GLY A 192 3.61 -16.88 -8.81
C GLY A 192 3.30 -18.03 -9.76
N TRP A 193 2.53 -19.00 -9.32
CA TRP A 193 2.08 -20.11 -10.16
C TRP A 193 1.19 -19.64 -11.30
N ALA A 194 0.21 -18.80 -11.02
CA ALA A 194 -0.66 -18.24 -12.05
C ALA A 194 0.13 -17.45 -13.10
N LYS A 195 1.12 -16.66 -12.67
CA LYS A 195 1.98 -15.91 -13.57
C LYS A 195 2.90 -16.80 -14.39
N ALA A 196 3.47 -17.86 -13.80
CA ALA A 196 4.27 -18.83 -14.53
C ALA A 196 3.44 -19.56 -15.61
N ALA A 197 2.21 -19.97 -15.28
CA ALA A 197 1.29 -20.57 -16.25
C ALA A 197 0.94 -19.60 -17.40
N GLN A 198 0.72 -18.33 -17.09
CA GLN A 198 0.46 -17.30 -18.09
C GLN A 198 1.68 -17.11 -19.03
N LEU A 199 2.89 -17.06 -18.48
CA LEU A 199 4.11 -16.93 -19.25
C LEU A 199 4.38 -18.16 -20.14
N PHE A 200 4.15 -19.36 -19.57
CA PHE A 200 4.25 -20.60 -20.33
C PHE A 200 3.28 -20.63 -21.50
N GLY A 201 2.00 -20.32 -21.23
CA GLY A 201 0.97 -20.27 -22.29
C GLY A 201 1.30 -19.24 -23.37
N ALA A 202 1.74 -18.04 -22.98
CA ALA A 202 2.15 -16.99 -23.90
C ALA A 202 3.32 -17.45 -24.79
N SER A 203 4.33 -18.08 -24.20
CA SER A 203 5.48 -18.63 -24.95
C SER A 203 5.07 -19.76 -25.90
N PHE A 204 4.21 -20.66 -25.44
CA PHE A 204 3.71 -21.77 -26.25
C PHE A 204 2.95 -21.29 -27.48
N PHE A 205 2.05 -20.32 -27.30
CA PHE A 205 1.29 -19.74 -28.42
C PHE A 205 2.16 -18.89 -29.35
N ALA A 206 3.12 -18.12 -28.79
CA ALA A 206 4.06 -17.33 -29.59
C ALA A 206 4.92 -18.19 -30.52
N ASN A 207 5.23 -19.44 -30.11
CA ASN A 207 5.96 -20.41 -30.91
C ASN A 207 5.03 -21.25 -31.83
N GLY A 208 3.84 -20.78 -32.13
CA GLY A 208 2.89 -21.41 -33.05
C GLY A 208 2.23 -22.68 -32.49
N ALA A 209 2.25 -22.88 -31.16
CA ALA A 209 1.70 -24.05 -30.47
C ALA A 209 2.20 -25.41 -31.04
N THR A 210 3.42 -25.42 -31.60
CA THR A 210 4.01 -26.62 -32.19
C THR A 210 4.50 -27.58 -31.12
N LEU A 211 4.13 -28.86 -31.27
CA LEU A 211 4.65 -29.93 -30.42
C LEU A 211 6.12 -30.21 -30.77
N SER A 212 6.95 -30.39 -29.72
CA SER A 212 8.38 -30.60 -29.85
C SER A 212 8.75 -31.95 -30.51
N GLY A 213 7.81 -32.87 -30.66
CA GLY A 213 8.01 -34.16 -31.25
C GLY A 213 6.75 -35.00 -31.34
N LEU A 214 6.72 -35.92 -32.26
CA LEU A 214 5.67 -36.93 -32.48
C LEU A 214 6.30 -38.31 -32.43
N VAL A 215 5.87 -39.16 -31.52
CA VAL A 215 6.23 -40.57 -31.51
C VAL A 215 5.20 -41.36 -32.29
N LYS A 216 5.61 -41.94 -33.45
CA LYS A 216 4.75 -42.78 -34.27
C LYS A 216 5.12 -44.23 -34.09
N VAL A 217 4.21 -45.03 -33.57
CA VAL A 217 4.40 -46.48 -33.38
C VAL A 217 3.73 -47.24 -34.54
N LYS A 218 4.47 -48.17 -35.14
CA LYS A 218 3.99 -48.95 -36.28
C LYS A 218 3.01 -50.08 -35.90
N LYS A 219 2.98 -50.48 -34.64
CA LYS A 219 2.11 -51.54 -34.10
C LYS A 219 1.23 -51.00 -32.97
N ARG A 220 0.05 -51.58 -32.85
CA ARG A 220 -0.84 -51.35 -31.71
C ARG A 220 -0.14 -51.84 -30.45
N LEU A 221 0.09 -50.98 -29.47
CA LEU A 221 0.62 -51.37 -28.14
C LEU A 221 -0.39 -52.29 -27.49
N SER A 222 0.07 -53.44 -26.96
CA SER A 222 -0.76 -54.32 -26.13
C SER A 222 -1.02 -53.64 -24.78
N LYS A 223 -2.10 -54.06 -24.10
CA LYS A 223 -2.45 -53.49 -22.78
C LYS A 223 -1.41 -53.77 -21.68
N ASP A 224 -0.46 -54.66 -21.96
CA ASP A 224 0.57 -55.16 -21.01
C ASP A 224 1.97 -54.70 -21.37
N ALA A 225 2.13 -53.61 -22.10
CA ALA A 225 3.43 -53.01 -22.47
C ALA A 225 3.66 -51.66 -21.76
#